data_6b87e9f9b2dc6323dcaaee4887ba27e0
#
_entry.id   6b87e9f9b2dc6323dcaaee4887ba27e0
#
_cell.length_a   1.000
_cell.length_b   1.000
_cell.length_c   1.000
_cell.angle_alpha   90.00
_cell.angle_beta   90.00
_cell.angle_gamma   90.00
#
_symmetry.space_group_name_H-M   'P 1'
#
loop_
_entity.id
_entity.type
_entity.pdbx_description
1 polymer ?
#
loop_
_entity_poly.entity_id
_entity_poly.type
_entity_poly.pdbx_seq_one_letter_code
_entity_poly.pdbx_strand_id
1 'polypeptide(L)'
;CKAYLIDLFDVILALENTYVFFEKDVHVFPESLSYLCGLIQTRRKMDYIAHTLPNGLRMVHLPVNSPVSYCGFAVNAGTRDENEDEFGLAHFVEHMIFKGTEKRKAWHILNRMENVGGELNAYTTKEETFVYSIFMEEDFGRAFELLTDLVFHSQFPKQEIEKEVDVILDEINSYEDSPSELIFDEFENLLYKGHALGHNILGDEESLLRFDSESGRSFMRRFYAPENMVFFSMGRKDFKNILKSAESALSDISFPMAERIRKAPDPIEACVRQIHKDTHQAHVLIGGRAFSMHDKKRIPLFLLNNILGGPGMNNRLNVSLREKHGLVYNVESNITSYTDTGLASIYFGTDPKNREKAMRLVHKELARLRDVKLSATQLAAAKKQVIGQLGVSGDNREGLFLGLGKSYLHYNRYDTLPEVFAQIEKITAGQILEVANEVFAPERLFCLIYD
;
A
#
# COMPACT_ATOMS: atom_id res chain seq x y z
N CYS A 1 7.13 3.47 -11.55
CA CYS A 1 7.02 3.19 -10.11
C CYS A 1 5.60 3.22 -9.61
N LYS A 2 5.04 2.06 -9.23
CA LYS A 2 3.70 1.93 -8.66
C LYS A 2 3.78 1.58 -7.16
N ALA A 3 4.78 2.11 -6.45
CA ALA A 3 5.06 1.73 -5.06
C ALA A 3 4.18 2.43 -4.00
N TYR A 4 3.41 3.44 -4.37
CA TYR A 4 2.49 4.09 -3.45
C TYR A 4 1.10 3.45 -3.56
N LEU A 5 0.60 2.91 -2.47
CA LEU A 5 -0.79 2.50 -2.28
C LEU A 5 -1.07 0.98 -2.17
N ILE A 6 -0.46 0.27 -1.24
CA ILE A 6 -0.97 -1.04 -0.85
C ILE A 6 -1.08 -1.16 0.68
N ASP A 7 -1.99 -0.45 1.27
CA ASP A 7 -2.55 -0.79 2.58
C ASP A 7 -3.81 -1.65 2.39
N LEU A 8 -4.32 -2.34 3.41
CA LEU A 8 -5.58 -3.11 3.30
C LEU A 8 -6.72 -2.28 2.66
N PHE A 9 -6.47 -0.99 2.48
CA PHE A 9 -7.30 0.03 1.85
C PHE A 9 -6.84 0.46 0.46
N ASP A 10 -5.65 0.08 0.01
CA ASP A 10 -5.12 0.38 -1.33
C ASP A 10 -5.83 -0.37 -2.46
N VAL A 11 -6.53 -1.44 -2.14
CA VAL A 11 -7.46 -2.12 -3.07
C VAL A 11 -8.53 -1.16 -3.62
N ILE A 12 -8.70 0.01 -2.99
CA ILE A 12 -9.69 1.03 -3.39
C ILE A 12 -9.14 2.01 -4.44
N LEU A 13 -7.83 2.21 -4.54
CA LEU A 13 -7.21 3.26 -5.38
C LEU A 13 -6.88 2.84 -6.82
N ALA A 14 -6.95 1.56 -7.16
CA ALA A 14 -6.73 1.07 -8.52
C ALA A 14 -7.85 1.42 -9.53
N LEU A 15 -8.80 2.28 -9.18
CA LEU A 15 -9.97 2.62 -10.01
C LEU A 15 -9.84 3.90 -10.84
N GLU A 16 -8.67 4.50 -10.98
CA GLU A 16 -8.54 5.80 -11.67
C GLU A 16 -8.47 5.77 -13.21
N ASN A 17 -8.75 4.71 -13.91
CA ASN A 17 -8.76 4.78 -15.39
C ASN A 17 -9.84 3.96 -16.08
N THR A 18 -11.11 4.29 -15.87
CA THR A 18 -12.14 3.94 -16.89
C THR A 18 -13.36 4.88 -16.79
N TYR A 19 -13.35 5.93 -17.59
CA TYR A 19 -14.55 6.73 -17.86
C TYR A 19 -15.43 6.03 -18.89
N VAL A 20 -16.64 5.64 -18.50
CA VAL A 20 -17.74 5.45 -19.44
C VAL A 20 -18.98 6.14 -18.88
N PHE A 21 -19.48 7.10 -19.63
CA PHE A 21 -20.75 7.81 -19.37
C PHE A 21 -21.94 6.88 -19.52
N PHE A 22 -22.82 6.83 -18.54
CA PHE A 22 -24.25 6.53 -18.76
C PHE A 22 -25.13 7.43 -17.90
N GLU A 23 -26.09 8.06 -18.60
CA GLU A 23 -27.14 8.92 -18.07
C GLU A 23 -28.40 8.11 -17.76
N LYS A 24 -29.10 8.50 -16.66
CA LYS A 24 -30.52 8.40 -16.34
C LYS A 24 -31.13 7.15 -15.70
N ASP A 25 -31.79 7.47 -14.58
CA ASP A 25 -33.01 6.87 -13.98
C ASP A 25 -32.92 5.45 -13.41
N VAL A 26 -32.75 5.35 -12.10
CA VAL A 26 -33.09 4.12 -11.34
C VAL A 26 -33.98 4.47 -10.15
N HIS A 27 -35.23 4.04 -10.23
CA HIS A 27 -36.14 3.92 -9.09
C HIS A 27 -35.69 2.78 -8.17
N VAL A 28 -35.49 3.08 -6.89
CA VAL A 28 -35.05 2.11 -5.89
C VAL A 28 -36.23 1.31 -5.36
N PHE A 29 -36.21 -0.01 -5.53
CA PHE A 29 -37.11 -0.95 -4.87
C PHE A 29 -36.47 -1.54 -3.59
N PRO A 30 -37.23 -1.66 -2.47
CA PRO A 30 -36.70 -2.18 -1.20
C PRO A 30 -36.34 -3.68 -1.19
N GLU A 31 -36.73 -4.44 -2.18
CA GLU A 31 -36.51 -5.90 -2.25
C GLU A 31 -35.09 -6.29 -2.71
N SER A 32 -34.30 -5.35 -3.21
CA SER A 32 -32.94 -5.61 -3.72
C SER A 32 -31.91 -5.89 -2.63
N LEU A 33 -32.15 -5.45 -1.39
CA LEU A 33 -31.24 -5.71 -0.26
C LEU A 33 -31.29 -7.16 0.23
N SER A 34 -32.46 -7.79 0.19
CA SER A 34 -32.61 -9.20 0.57
C SER A 34 -32.01 -10.12 -0.50
N TYR A 35 -32.06 -9.71 -1.78
CA TYR A 35 -31.47 -10.45 -2.89
C TYR A 35 -29.94 -10.41 -2.88
N LEU A 36 -29.35 -9.25 -2.59
CA LEU A 36 -27.89 -9.08 -2.40
C LEU A 36 -27.41 -9.84 -1.15
N CYS A 37 -28.17 -9.81 -0.07
CA CYS A 37 -27.87 -10.58 1.14
C CYS A 37 -27.99 -12.10 0.90
N GLY A 38 -28.97 -12.54 0.10
CA GLY A 38 -29.14 -13.93 -0.32
C GLY A 38 -28.05 -14.42 -1.27
N LEU A 39 -27.58 -13.58 -2.19
CA LEU A 39 -26.44 -13.88 -3.08
C LEU A 39 -25.10 -13.94 -2.31
N ILE A 40 -24.94 -13.13 -1.27
CA ILE A 40 -23.77 -13.16 -0.38
C ILE A 40 -23.79 -14.41 0.51
N GLN A 41 -24.98 -14.88 0.95
CA GLN A 41 -25.11 -16.10 1.76
C GLN A 41 -24.88 -17.40 0.99
N THR A 42 -25.01 -17.40 -0.34
CA THR A 42 -24.73 -18.58 -1.19
C THR A 42 -23.28 -18.61 -1.72
N ARG A 43 -22.49 -17.53 -1.60
CA ARG A 43 -21.04 -17.62 -1.80
C ARG A 43 -20.45 -18.40 -0.64
N ARG A 44 -19.95 -19.62 -0.91
CA ARG A 44 -19.10 -20.38 0.01
C ARG A 44 -18.14 -19.41 0.69
N LYS A 45 -18.08 -19.45 2.04
CA LYS A 45 -17.03 -18.78 2.81
C LYS A 45 -15.71 -19.00 2.06
N MET A 46 -15.06 -17.95 1.62
CA MET A 46 -13.73 -18.08 1.02
C MET A 46 -12.77 -18.38 2.15
N ASP A 47 -12.67 -19.65 2.50
CA ASP A 47 -11.75 -20.10 3.53
C ASP A 47 -10.36 -20.17 2.88
N TYR A 48 -9.46 -19.32 3.33
CA TYR A 48 -8.04 -19.48 3.00
C TYR A 48 -7.46 -20.69 3.77
N ILE A 49 -6.41 -21.25 3.22
CA ILE A 49 -5.68 -22.38 3.83
C ILE A 49 -4.30 -21.87 4.22
N ALA A 50 -3.88 -22.14 5.45
CA ALA A 50 -2.58 -21.70 5.95
C ALA A 50 -1.77 -22.86 6.54
N HIS A 51 -0.44 -22.74 6.46
CA HIS A 51 0.52 -23.67 7.00
C HIS A 51 1.83 -22.96 7.36
N THR A 52 2.59 -23.50 8.30
CA THR A 52 3.94 -23.00 8.61
C THR A 52 4.93 -24.14 8.43
N LEU A 53 5.94 -23.93 7.60
CA LEU A 53 7.02 -24.90 7.40
C LEU A 53 7.90 -25.03 8.65
N PRO A 54 8.66 -26.12 8.81
CA PRO A 54 9.55 -26.32 9.96
C PRO A 54 10.59 -25.21 10.17
N ASN A 55 11.00 -24.52 9.09
CA ASN A 55 11.93 -23.38 9.13
C ASN A 55 11.26 -22.04 9.44
N GLY A 56 9.98 -22.05 9.82
CA GLY A 56 9.24 -20.84 10.20
C GLY A 56 8.56 -20.09 9.05
N LEU A 57 8.77 -20.46 7.79
CA LEU A 57 8.08 -19.83 6.66
C LEU A 57 6.58 -20.06 6.75
N ARG A 58 5.82 -18.99 6.87
CA ARG A 58 4.37 -19.02 6.85
C ARG A 58 3.86 -19.06 5.41
N MET A 59 2.84 -19.87 5.18
CA MET A 59 2.21 -20.03 3.87
C MET A 59 0.71 -19.75 3.97
N VAL A 60 0.16 -19.06 2.99
CA VAL A 60 -1.28 -18.84 2.88
C VAL A 60 -1.74 -19.01 1.42
N HIS A 61 -2.85 -19.69 1.22
CA HIS A 61 -3.45 -19.91 -0.09
C HIS A 61 -4.93 -19.57 -0.07
N LEU A 62 -5.38 -18.77 -1.04
CA LEU A 62 -6.79 -18.46 -1.27
C LEU A 62 -7.27 -19.25 -2.50
N PRO A 63 -8.08 -20.31 -2.30
CA PRO A 63 -8.64 -21.08 -3.42
C PRO A 63 -9.66 -20.24 -4.18
N VAL A 64 -9.41 -19.99 -5.46
CA VAL A 64 -10.34 -19.31 -6.36
C VAL A 64 -10.48 -20.08 -7.67
N ASN A 65 -11.68 -20.15 -8.21
CA ASN A 65 -11.92 -20.81 -9.49
C ASN A 65 -11.59 -19.87 -10.66
N SER A 66 -10.28 -19.74 -10.97
CA SER A 66 -9.77 -18.92 -12.08
C SER A 66 -8.68 -19.68 -12.82
N PRO A 67 -8.58 -19.58 -14.17
CA PRO A 67 -7.44 -20.09 -14.91
C PRO A 67 -6.16 -19.30 -14.63
N VAL A 68 -6.26 -18.06 -14.20
CA VAL A 68 -5.14 -17.23 -13.77
C VAL A 68 -4.83 -17.51 -12.31
N SER A 69 -3.57 -17.71 -12.03
CA SER A 69 -3.01 -17.97 -10.70
C SER A 69 -1.98 -16.91 -10.33
N TYR A 70 -1.80 -16.75 -9.04
CA TYR A 70 -0.90 -15.76 -8.44
C TYR A 70 -0.07 -16.46 -7.37
N CYS A 71 1.21 -16.16 -7.27
CA CYS A 71 1.99 -16.52 -6.09
C CYS A 71 3.12 -15.51 -5.86
N GLY A 72 3.57 -15.40 -4.63
CA GLY A 72 4.63 -14.46 -4.26
C GLY A 72 5.17 -14.69 -2.86
N PHE A 73 6.22 -13.93 -2.55
CA PHE A 73 6.77 -13.79 -1.22
C PHE A 73 6.56 -12.35 -0.74
N ALA A 74 6.10 -12.21 0.49
CA ALA A 74 6.05 -10.95 1.22
C ALA A 74 7.10 -11.00 2.32
N VAL A 75 8.03 -10.08 2.31
CA VAL A 75 9.10 -9.93 3.29
C VAL A 75 8.72 -8.80 4.23
N ASN A 76 8.76 -9.02 5.54
CA ASN A 76 8.51 -7.98 6.51
C ASN A 76 9.78 -7.14 6.73
N ALA A 77 10.24 -6.49 5.68
CA ALA A 77 11.35 -5.54 5.68
C ALA A 77 11.18 -4.57 4.50
N GLY A 78 11.49 -3.33 4.75
CA GLY A 78 11.46 -2.24 3.77
C GLY A 78 12.48 -1.18 4.15
N THR A 79 12.32 0.03 3.63
CA THR A 79 13.30 1.10 3.85
C THR A 79 13.39 1.55 5.31
N ARG A 80 12.34 1.37 6.11
CA ARG A 80 12.37 1.63 7.55
C ARG A 80 13.40 0.77 8.31
N ASP A 81 13.83 -0.35 7.74
CA ASP A 81 14.74 -1.30 8.37
C ASP A 81 16.21 -1.07 7.95
N GLU A 82 16.47 -0.03 7.16
CA GLU A 82 17.80 0.41 6.74
C GLU A 82 18.53 1.13 7.87
N ASN A 83 19.87 1.04 7.86
CA ASN A 83 20.71 1.89 8.69
C ASN A 83 20.84 3.29 8.06
N GLU A 84 21.38 4.26 8.81
CA GLU A 84 21.53 5.64 8.33
C GLU A 84 22.42 5.78 7.09
N ASP A 85 23.34 4.84 6.86
CA ASP A 85 24.24 4.79 5.70
C ASP A 85 23.73 3.90 4.56
N GLU A 86 22.50 3.37 4.67
CA GLU A 86 21.88 2.41 3.73
C GLU A 86 20.60 2.94 3.06
N PHE A 87 20.33 4.24 3.11
CA PHE A 87 19.08 4.78 2.56
C PHE A 87 18.91 4.45 1.08
N GLY A 88 17.79 3.76 0.77
CA GLY A 88 17.47 3.23 -0.56
C GLY A 88 17.95 1.81 -0.83
N LEU A 89 18.60 1.14 0.14
CA LEU A 89 19.12 -0.21 -0.07
C LEU A 89 18.01 -1.26 -0.29
N ALA A 90 16.87 -1.14 0.37
CA ALA A 90 15.73 -2.05 0.17
C ALA A 90 15.19 -1.94 -1.27
N HIS A 91 15.08 -0.73 -1.81
CA HIS A 91 14.69 -0.46 -3.19
C HIS A 91 15.76 -0.95 -4.19
N PHE A 92 17.02 -0.67 -3.91
CA PHE A 92 18.14 -1.22 -4.70
C PHE A 92 18.10 -2.76 -4.76
N VAL A 93 17.82 -3.45 -3.65
CA VAL A 93 17.67 -4.90 -3.62
C VAL A 93 16.50 -5.35 -4.50
N GLU A 94 15.37 -4.65 -4.48
CA GLU A 94 14.22 -4.92 -5.36
C GLU A 94 14.63 -4.91 -6.84
N HIS A 95 15.34 -3.87 -7.29
CA HIS A 95 15.85 -3.79 -8.67
C HIS A 95 16.80 -4.93 -8.98
N MET A 96 17.71 -5.21 -8.07
CA MET A 96 18.81 -6.14 -8.30
C MET A 96 18.43 -7.62 -8.22
N ILE A 97 17.34 -8.02 -7.56
CA ILE A 97 16.90 -9.42 -7.54
C ILE A 97 16.58 -9.97 -8.94
N PHE A 98 16.24 -9.09 -9.90
CA PHE A 98 15.98 -9.45 -11.29
C PHE A 98 17.23 -9.51 -12.17
N LYS A 99 18.40 -9.16 -11.64
CA LYS A 99 19.63 -8.99 -12.45
C LYS A 99 20.58 -10.19 -12.40
N GLY A 100 20.30 -11.17 -11.56
CA GLY A 100 21.07 -12.42 -11.55
C GLY A 100 20.93 -13.24 -10.28
N THR A 101 20.87 -14.56 -10.46
CA THR A 101 20.91 -15.55 -9.40
C THR A 101 22.11 -16.49 -9.57
N GLU A 102 22.30 -17.44 -8.67
CA GLU A 102 23.30 -18.50 -8.83
C GLU A 102 23.11 -19.28 -10.15
N LYS A 103 21.87 -19.44 -10.60
CA LYS A 103 21.52 -20.26 -11.77
C LYS A 103 21.22 -19.46 -13.03
N ARG A 104 20.88 -18.16 -12.90
CA ARG A 104 20.31 -17.37 -13.99
C ARG A 104 20.98 -16.00 -14.11
N LYS A 105 21.19 -15.59 -15.36
CA LYS A 105 21.48 -14.19 -15.71
C LYS A 105 20.17 -13.42 -15.87
N ALA A 106 20.21 -12.09 -15.81
CA ALA A 106 19.06 -11.19 -15.96
C ALA A 106 18.14 -11.57 -17.13
N TRP A 107 18.72 -11.84 -18.30
CA TRP A 107 17.96 -12.24 -19.49
C TRP A 107 17.12 -13.51 -19.29
N HIS A 108 17.63 -14.50 -18.57
CA HIS A 108 16.89 -15.74 -18.29
C HIS A 108 15.75 -15.51 -17.29
N ILE A 109 15.94 -14.57 -16.35
CA ILE A 109 14.93 -14.20 -15.36
C ILE A 109 13.76 -13.51 -16.07
N LEU A 110 14.04 -12.46 -16.85
CA LEU A 110 13.03 -11.70 -17.58
C LEU A 110 12.19 -12.60 -18.47
N ASN A 111 12.84 -13.47 -19.27
CA ASN A 111 12.12 -14.33 -20.20
C ASN A 111 11.41 -15.51 -19.53
N ARG A 112 11.66 -15.79 -18.27
CA ARG A 112 11.13 -17.02 -17.64
C ARG A 112 9.61 -17.03 -17.58
N MET A 113 8.99 -15.92 -17.22
CA MET A 113 7.52 -15.80 -17.18
C MET A 113 6.96 -15.19 -18.48
N GLU A 114 7.63 -14.21 -19.06
CA GLU A 114 7.21 -13.56 -20.32
C GLU A 114 6.98 -14.57 -21.46
N ASN A 115 7.84 -15.59 -21.59
CA ASN A 115 7.71 -16.63 -22.64
C ASN A 115 6.42 -17.48 -22.54
N VAL A 116 5.71 -17.39 -21.44
CA VAL A 116 4.41 -18.06 -21.21
C VAL A 116 3.29 -17.07 -20.98
N GLY A 117 3.52 -15.77 -21.24
CA GLY A 117 2.54 -14.71 -21.04
C GLY A 117 2.22 -14.44 -19.57
N GLY A 118 3.14 -14.80 -18.66
CA GLY A 118 3.04 -14.45 -17.25
C GLY A 118 3.80 -13.19 -16.92
N GLU A 119 3.42 -12.52 -15.86
CA GLU A 119 4.03 -11.30 -15.33
C GLU A 119 4.90 -11.62 -14.12
N LEU A 120 5.98 -10.87 -13.95
CA LEU A 120 6.86 -10.91 -12.79
C LEU A 120 7.03 -9.49 -12.27
N ASN A 121 6.67 -9.26 -11.02
CA ASN A 121 6.63 -7.94 -10.39
C ASN A 121 7.23 -7.95 -8.99
N ALA A 122 7.70 -6.79 -8.54
CA ALA A 122 8.04 -6.52 -7.16
C ALA A 122 7.69 -5.07 -6.79
N TYR A 123 7.61 -4.80 -5.50
CA TYR A 123 7.57 -3.44 -4.96
C TYR A 123 8.10 -3.43 -3.53
N THR A 124 8.67 -2.29 -3.16
CA THR A 124 9.17 -1.99 -1.82
C THR A 124 8.39 -0.83 -1.21
N THR A 125 8.06 -0.96 0.06
CA THR A 125 7.48 0.11 0.87
C THR A 125 8.41 0.43 2.06
N LYS A 126 7.94 1.27 2.97
CA LYS A 126 8.68 1.55 4.22
C LYS A 126 8.88 0.29 5.08
N GLU A 127 7.92 -0.65 5.11
CA GLU A 127 7.93 -1.77 6.06
C GLU A 127 7.92 -3.16 5.42
N GLU A 128 7.70 -3.26 4.12
CA GLU A 128 7.58 -4.55 3.43
C GLU A 128 8.10 -4.52 2.00
N THR A 129 8.58 -5.66 1.52
CA THR A 129 8.94 -5.91 0.12
C THR A 129 8.16 -7.12 -0.39
N PHE A 130 7.55 -6.97 -1.58
CA PHE A 130 6.80 -8.02 -2.24
C PHE A 130 7.48 -8.42 -3.54
N VAL A 131 7.57 -9.73 -3.80
CA VAL A 131 8.05 -10.29 -5.06
C VAL A 131 7.03 -11.33 -5.51
N TYR A 132 6.38 -11.14 -6.66
CA TYR A 132 5.26 -11.98 -7.06
C TYR A 132 5.16 -12.16 -8.57
N SER A 133 4.34 -13.12 -8.98
CA SER A 133 4.07 -13.42 -10.38
C SER A 133 2.59 -13.74 -10.60
N ILE A 134 2.10 -13.36 -11.80
CA ILE A 134 0.75 -13.61 -12.30
C ILE A 134 0.90 -14.47 -13.56
N PHE A 135 0.16 -15.59 -13.65
CA PHE A 135 0.37 -16.57 -14.71
C PHE A 135 -0.82 -17.50 -14.90
N MET A 136 -0.83 -18.29 -15.96
CA MET A 136 -1.77 -19.39 -16.14
C MET A 136 -1.44 -20.56 -15.22
N GLU A 137 -2.46 -21.22 -14.66
CA GLU A 137 -2.30 -22.25 -13.62
C GLU A 137 -1.28 -23.34 -13.93
N GLU A 138 -1.16 -23.76 -15.19
CA GLU A 138 -0.19 -24.75 -15.64
C GLU A 138 1.27 -24.36 -15.39
N ASP A 139 1.56 -23.06 -15.35
CA ASP A 139 2.90 -22.51 -15.12
C ASP A 139 3.23 -22.24 -13.64
N PHE A 140 2.38 -22.67 -12.70
CA PHE A 140 2.61 -22.48 -11.26
C PHE A 140 4.00 -22.98 -10.83
N GLY A 141 4.43 -24.16 -11.29
CA GLY A 141 5.74 -24.70 -10.94
C GLY A 141 6.91 -23.86 -11.44
N ARG A 142 6.72 -23.21 -12.61
CA ARG A 142 7.69 -22.31 -13.23
C ARG A 142 7.81 -21.00 -12.42
N ALA A 143 6.68 -20.40 -12.06
CA ALA A 143 6.63 -19.17 -11.28
C ALA A 143 7.19 -19.41 -9.85
N PHE A 144 6.74 -20.46 -9.18
CA PHE A 144 7.20 -20.80 -7.84
C PHE A 144 8.72 -21.04 -7.78
N GLU A 145 9.27 -21.77 -8.75
CA GLU A 145 10.71 -22.07 -8.82
C GLU A 145 11.52 -20.79 -9.10
N LEU A 146 11.03 -19.91 -10.01
CA LEU A 146 11.68 -18.64 -10.28
C LEU A 146 11.67 -17.70 -9.06
N LEU A 147 10.53 -17.53 -8.42
CA LEU A 147 10.40 -16.66 -7.24
C LEU A 147 11.29 -17.15 -6.08
N THR A 148 11.37 -18.46 -5.88
CA THR A 148 12.28 -19.06 -4.90
C THR A 148 13.75 -18.74 -5.22
N ASP A 149 14.14 -18.85 -6.50
CA ASP A 149 15.50 -18.54 -6.95
C ASP A 149 15.84 -17.05 -6.75
N LEU A 150 14.91 -16.14 -7.07
CA LEU A 150 15.06 -14.70 -6.86
C LEU A 150 15.21 -14.32 -5.39
N VAL A 151 14.35 -14.87 -4.55
CA VAL A 151 14.27 -14.45 -3.13
C VAL A 151 15.40 -15.04 -2.30
N PHE A 152 15.93 -16.23 -2.64
CA PHE A 152 16.91 -16.90 -1.80
C PHE A 152 18.30 -17.08 -2.43
N HIS A 153 18.44 -16.85 -3.74
CA HIS A 153 19.68 -17.14 -4.48
C HIS A 153 20.19 -15.97 -5.33
N SER A 154 19.71 -14.75 -5.12
CA SER A 154 20.18 -13.55 -5.82
C SER A 154 21.66 -13.24 -5.52
N GLN A 155 22.41 -12.80 -6.55
CA GLN A 155 23.87 -12.67 -6.50
C GLN A 155 24.41 -11.24 -6.63
N PHE A 156 23.60 -10.32 -7.14
CA PHE A 156 23.97 -8.90 -7.33
C PHE A 156 25.25 -8.74 -8.16
N PRO A 157 25.25 -9.12 -9.46
CA PRO A 157 26.47 -9.05 -10.28
C PRO A 157 26.95 -7.61 -10.47
N LYS A 158 28.25 -7.34 -10.27
CA LYS A 158 28.80 -6.00 -10.34
C LYS A 158 28.48 -5.26 -11.66
N GLN A 159 28.56 -5.96 -12.80
CA GLN A 159 28.27 -5.36 -14.10
C GLN A 159 26.79 -4.97 -14.27
N GLU A 160 25.87 -5.64 -13.58
CA GLU A 160 24.45 -5.28 -13.57
C GLU A 160 24.19 -4.14 -12.59
N ILE A 161 24.92 -4.09 -11.45
CA ILE A 161 24.86 -2.95 -10.52
C ILE A 161 25.24 -1.64 -11.24
N GLU A 162 26.38 -1.63 -11.97
CA GLU A 162 26.85 -0.47 -12.72
C GLU A 162 25.81 0.09 -13.69
N LYS A 163 24.99 -0.76 -14.30
CA LYS A 163 23.89 -0.35 -15.19
C LYS A 163 22.65 0.10 -14.40
N GLU A 164 22.34 -0.59 -13.32
CA GLU A 164 21.10 -0.36 -12.59
C GLU A 164 21.20 0.90 -11.73
N VAL A 165 22.37 1.27 -11.27
CA VAL A 165 22.63 2.56 -10.61
C VAL A 165 22.18 3.72 -11.49
N ASP A 166 22.53 3.73 -12.78
CA ASP A 166 22.08 4.77 -13.71
C ASP A 166 20.53 4.79 -13.85
N VAL A 167 19.88 3.62 -13.87
CA VAL A 167 18.41 3.51 -13.95
C VAL A 167 17.75 4.06 -12.69
N ILE A 168 18.29 3.73 -11.51
CA ILE A 168 17.73 4.22 -10.23
C ILE A 168 18.00 5.73 -10.08
N LEU A 169 19.14 6.25 -10.54
CA LEU A 169 19.41 7.69 -10.57
C LEU A 169 18.42 8.43 -11.46
N ASP A 170 18.12 7.89 -12.65
CA ASP A 170 17.11 8.45 -13.55
C ASP A 170 15.72 8.45 -12.90
N GLU A 171 15.40 7.43 -12.11
CA GLU A 171 14.16 7.34 -11.35
C GLU A 171 14.11 8.40 -10.23
N ILE A 172 15.18 8.56 -9.45
CA ILE A 172 15.30 9.60 -8.42
C ILE A 172 15.08 10.98 -9.05
N ASN A 173 15.78 11.28 -10.14
CA ASN A 173 15.66 12.57 -10.83
C ASN A 173 14.26 12.81 -11.37
N SER A 174 13.65 11.78 -11.99
CA SER A 174 12.26 11.87 -12.50
C SER A 174 11.25 12.14 -11.38
N TYR A 175 11.51 11.58 -10.19
CA TYR A 175 10.68 11.78 -9.02
C TYR A 175 10.85 13.18 -8.43
N GLU A 176 12.08 13.68 -8.37
CA GLU A 176 12.39 15.06 -7.93
C GLU A 176 11.78 16.12 -8.87
N ASP A 177 11.67 15.82 -10.15
CA ASP A 177 11.03 16.67 -11.16
C ASP A 177 9.49 16.62 -11.12
N SER A 178 8.89 15.78 -10.26
CA SER A 178 7.45 15.66 -10.07
C SER A 178 6.99 16.24 -8.71
N PRO A 179 6.71 17.54 -8.59
CA PRO A 179 6.32 18.15 -7.31
C PRO A 179 5.06 17.55 -6.70
N SER A 180 4.15 17.04 -7.52
CA SER A 180 2.91 16.37 -7.08
C SER A 180 3.16 15.01 -6.42
N GLU A 181 4.27 14.35 -6.70
CA GLU A 181 4.70 13.09 -6.10
C GLU A 181 5.67 13.36 -4.93
N LEU A 182 6.69 14.16 -5.17
CA LEU A 182 7.72 14.50 -4.18
C LEU A 182 7.15 15.08 -2.88
N ILE A 183 6.05 15.83 -2.96
CA ILE A 183 5.44 16.47 -1.78
C ILE A 183 4.99 15.45 -0.71
N PHE A 184 4.66 14.22 -1.10
CA PHE A 184 4.25 13.17 -0.16
C PHE A 184 5.45 12.68 0.66
N ASP A 185 6.60 12.43 0.02
CA ASP A 185 7.81 12.00 0.73
C ASP A 185 8.40 13.11 1.61
N GLU A 186 8.44 14.33 1.08
CA GLU A 186 8.87 15.49 1.86
C GLU A 186 7.95 15.74 3.07
N PHE A 187 6.68 15.42 2.94
CA PHE A 187 5.73 15.50 4.05
C PHE A 187 5.97 14.38 5.08
N GLU A 188 6.24 13.15 4.64
CA GLU A 188 6.63 12.07 5.55
C GLU A 188 7.93 12.37 6.28
N ASN A 189 8.92 12.93 5.57
CA ASN A 189 10.18 13.41 6.18
C ASN A 189 9.91 14.50 7.22
N LEU A 190 9.00 15.44 6.94
CA LEU A 190 8.61 16.47 7.88
C LEU A 190 7.92 15.89 9.12
N LEU A 191 6.98 14.93 8.92
CA LEU A 191 6.18 14.31 9.97
C LEU A 191 6.98 13.33 10.83
N TYR A 192 7.99 12.66 10.24
CA TYR A 192 8.82 11.65 10.88
C TYR A 192 10.30 12.09 10.96
N LYS A 193 10.55 13.39 11.09
CA LYS A 193 11.89 13.95 11.11
C LYS A 193 12.82 13.25 12.09
N GLY A 194 13.96 12.78 11.59
CA GLY A 194 14.96 12.05 12.40
C GLY A 194 14.56 10.62 12.76
N HIS A 195 13.55 10.08 12.11
CA HIS A 195 13.11 8.71 12.27
C HIS A 195 13.18 7.94 10.95
N ALA A 196 13.40 6.64 11.01
CA ALA A 196 13.55 5.77 9.84
C ALA A 196 12.36 5.76 8.85
N LEU A 197 11.17 6.18 9.25
CA LEU A 197 10.04 6.39 8.34
C LEU A 197 10.16 7.67 7.50
N GLY A 198 11.05 8.59 7.86
CA GLY A 198 11.10 9.91 7.23
C GLY A 198 11.92 9.97 5.94
N HIS A 199 12.83 9.02 5.65
CA HIS A 199 13.62 9.08 4.43
C HIS A 199 12.87 8.52 3.22
N ASN A 200 13.25 8.95 2.00
CA ASN A 200 12.65 8.50 0.75
C ASN A 200 12.92 7.00 0.54
N ILE A 201 11.97 6.31 -0.09
CA ILE A 201 12.11 4.88 -0.45
C ILE A 201 13.22 4.68 -1.48
N LEU A 202 13.37 5.61 -2.40
CA LEU A 202 14.43 5.58 -3.42
C LEU A 202 15.84 5.82 -2.84
N GLY A 203 15.91 6.33 -1.61
CA GLY A 203 17.17 6.76 -1.01
C GLY A 203 17.69 8.08 -1.59
N ASP A 204 19.00 8.20 -1.68
CA ASP A 204 19.70 9.33 -2.26
C ASP A 204 20.90 8.87 -3.12
N GLU A 205 21.36 9.76 -4.01
CA GLU A 205 22.48 9.49 -4.92
C GLU A 205 23.76 9.07 -4.16
N GLU A 206 24.07 9.72 -3.04
CA GLU A 206 25.30 9.47 -2.27
C GLU A 206 25.32 8.04 -1.72
N SER A 207 24.20 7.56 -1.17
CA SER A 207 24.05 6.20 -0.64
C SER A 207 24.04 5.18 -1.79
N LEU A 208 23.31 5.45 -2.87
CA LEU A 208 23.20 4.56 -4.01
C LEU A 208 24.56 4.27 -4.66
N LEU A 209 25.41 5.28 -4.82
CA LEU A 209 26.76 5.14 -5.41
C LEU A 209 27.73 4.28 -4.55
N ARG A 210 27.40 4.04 -3.30
CA ARG A 210 28.18 3.16 -2.39
C ARG A 210 27.76 1.71 -2.43
N PHE A 211 26.58 1.40 -2.95
CA PHE A 211 26.06 0.04 -2.91
C PHE A 211 26.80 -0.90 -3.86
N ASP A 212 27.10 -2.06 -3.34
CA ASP A 212 27.77 -3.13 -4.07
C ASP A 212 27.06 -4.49 -3.86
N SER A 213 27.68 -5.55 -4.39
CA SER A 213 27.14 -6.91 -4.25
C SER A 213 27.00 -7.34 -2.79
N GLU A 214 27.87 -6.86 -1.90
CA GLU A 214 27.82 -7.23 -0.49
C GLU A 214 26.74 -6.47 0.26
N SER A 215 26.48 -5.20 -0.11
CA SER A 215 25.37 -4.41 0.43
C SER A 215 24.04 -5.14 0.24
N GLY A 216 23.73 -5.56 -1.00
CA GLY A 216 22.50 -6.31 -1.30
C GLY A 216 22.43 -7.66 -0.58
N ARG A 217 23.52 -8.45 -0.61
CA ARG A 217 23.56 -9.74 0.10
C ARG A 217 23.43 -9.56 1.62
N SER A 218 24.03 -8.53 2.18
CA SER A 218 23.93 -8.25 3.63
C SER A 218 22.50 -7.93 4.03
N PHE A 219 21.81 -7.09 3.24
CA PHE A 219 20.41 -6.75 3.47
C PHE A 219 19.52 -8.01 3.43
N MET A 220 19.67 -8.83 2.39
CA MET A 220 18.90 -10.08 2.28
C MET A 220 19.20 -11.06 3.43
N ARG A 221 20.46 -11.24 3.82
CA ARG A 221 20.81 -12.10 4.97
C ARG A 221 20.17 -11.62 6.27
N ARG A 222 20.02 -10.31 6.46
CA ARG A 222 19.39 -9.75 7.66
C ARG A 222 17.89 -9.96 7.69
N PHE A 223 17.22 -9.84 6.55
CA PHE A 223 15.77 -9.67 6.54
C PHE A 223 15.00 -10.76 5.79
N TYR A 224 15.62 -11.48 4.84
CA TYR A 224 14.93 -12.50 4.02
C TYR A 224 14.96 -13.90 4.69
N ALA A 225 14.94 -13.91 6.01
CA ALA A 225 14.78 -15.14 6.78
C ALA A 225 13.35 -15.71 6.62
N PRO A 226 13.18 -17.02 6.48
CA PRO A 226 11.87 -17.66 6.34
C PRO A 226 10.85 -17.23 7.40
N GLU A 227 11.27 -17.07 8.65
CA GLU A 227 10.41 -16.63 9.77
C GLU A 227 9.89 -15.19 9.60
N ASN A 228 10.61 -14.34 8.84
CA ASN A 228 10.26 -12.96 8.55
C ASN A 228 9.40 -12.79 7.29
N MET A 229 8.94 -13.90 6.70
CA MET A 229 8.31 -13.93 5.39
C MET A 229 6.98 -14.67 5.40
N VAL A 230 6.22 -14.43 4.33
CA VAL A 230 5.04 -15.20 3.98
C VAL A 230 5.12 -15.57 2.51
N PHE A 231 4.99 -16.86 2.20
CA PHE A 231 4.62 -17.29 0.85
C PHE A 231 3.10 -17.23 0.74
N PHE A 232 2.60 -16.52 -0.25
CA PHE A 232 1.16 -16.37 -0.46
C PHE A 232 0.77 -16.70 -1.90
N SER A 233 -0.40 -17.28 -2.07
CA SER A 233 -0.87 -17.70 -3.39
C SER A 233 -2.39 -17.65 -3.51
N MET A 234 -2.86 -17.49 -4.75
CA MET A 234 -4.29 -17.50 -5.08
C MET A 234 -4.49 -18.20 -6.43
N GLY A 235 -5.45 -19.14 -6.51
CA GLY A 235 -5.73 -19.89 -7.73
C GLY A 235 -6.46 -21.19 -7.47
N ARG A 236 -6.60 -22.04 -8.50
CA ARG A 236 -7.26 -23.35 -8.42
C ARG A 236 -6.40 -24.47 -7.90
N LYS A 237 -5.07 -24.27 -7.87
CA LYS A 237 -4.13 -25.33 -7.51
C LYS A 237 -4.41 -25.86 -6.11
N ASP A 238 -4.43 -27.19 -5.96
CA ASP A 238 -4.63 -27.83 -4.66
C ASP A 238 -3.47 -27.46 -3.73
N PHE A 239 -3.80 -27.00 -2.53
CA PHE A 239 -2.82 -26.59 -1.53
C PHE A 239 -1.84 -27.69 -1.14
N LYS A 240 -2.24 -28.96 -1.16
CA LYS A 240 -1.35 -30.09 -0.88
C LYS A 240 -0.20 -30.17 -1.89
N ASN A 241 -0.47 -29.85 -3.16
CA ASN A 241 0.56 -29.82 -4.20
C ASN A 241 1.48 -28.61 -4.03
N ILE A 242 0.93 -27.45 -3.63
CA ILE A 242 1.73 -26.27 -3.28
C ILE A 242 2.64 -26.57 -2.10
N LEU A 243 2.09 -27.13 -1.03
CA LEU A 243 2.84 -27.51 0.17
C LEU A 243 3.98 -28.47 -0.14
N LYS A 244 3.71 -29.53 -0.90
CA LYS A 244 4.74 -30.50 -1.31
C LYS A 244 5.89 -29.82 -2.08
N SER A 245 5.57 -28.89 -2.97
CA SER A 245 6.60 -28.14 -3.72
C SER A 245 7.41 -27.25 -2.76
N ALA A 246 6.74 -26.59 -1.82
CA ALA A 246 7.38 -25.73 -0.83
C ALA A 246 8.27 -26.52 0.14
N GLU A 247 7.79 -27.63 0.66
CA GLU A 247 8.59 -28.55 1.52
C GLU A 247 9.86 -28.99 0.82
N SER A 248 9.76 -29.37 -0.46
CA SER A 248 10.90 -29.83 -1.25
C SER A 248 11.93 -28.74 -1.57
N ALA A 249 11.48 -27.50 -1.75
CA ALA A 249 12.36 -26.43 -2.22
C ALA A 249 12.84 -25.49 -1.11
N LEU A 250 12.10 -25.38 0.00
CA LEU A 250 12.29 -24.32 0.99
C LEU A 250 12.63 -24.85 2.40
N SER A 251 12.41 -26.14 2.71
CA SER A 251 12.60 -26.62 4.09
C SER A 251 14.03 -26.55 4.60
N ASP A 252 15.02 -26.67 3.71
CA ASP A 252 16.44 -26.63 4.06
C ASP A 252 16.99 -25.18 4.07
N ILE A 253 16.19 -24.20 3.64
CA ILE A 253 16.59 -22.80 3.66
C ILE A 253 16.53 -22.31 5.10
N SER A 254 17.67 -21.86 5.61
CA SER A 254 17.81 -21.29 6.94
C SER A 254 18.71 -20.06 6.88
N PHE A 255 18.16 -18.92 7.22
CA PHE A 255 18.91 -17.69 7.47
C PHE A 255 18.63 -17.27 8.91
N PRO A 256 19.64 -16.91 9.69
CA PRO A 256 19.41 -16.35 11.01
C PRO A 256 18.69 -15.00 10.84
N MET A 257 17.54 -14.85 11.47
CA MET A 257 16.84 -13.56 11.50
C MET A 257 17.67 -12.56 12.32
N ALA A 258 17.97 -11.41 11.74
CA ALA A 258 18.60 -10.35 12.50
C ALA A 258 17.62 -9.81 13.56
N GLU A 259 18.16 -9.44 14.72
CA GLU A 259 17.36 -8.70 15.71
C GLU A 259 16.93 -7.37 15.11
N ARG A 260 15.62 -7.16 15.00
CA ARG A 260 15.04 -5.95 14.45
C ARG A 260 14.26 -5.21 15.51
N ILE A 261 14.63 -3.96 15.76
CA ILE A 261 13.96 -3.10 16.71
C ILE A 261 13.37 -1.91 15.95
N ARG A 262 12.08 -1.99 15.57
CA ARG A 262 11.31 -0.83 15.11
C ARG A 262 10.88 -0.03 16.33
N LYS A 263 11.32 1.22 16.43
CA LYS A 263 10.88 2.14 17.48
C LYS A 263 9.77 3.01 16.94
N ALA A 264 8.77 3.30 17.75
CA ALA A 264 7.75 4.27 17.39
C ALA A 264 8.37 5.69 17.30
N PRO A 265 7.94 6.50 16.31
CA PRO A 265 8.48 7.84 16.16
C PRO A 265 8.09 8.75 17.32
N ASP A 266 9.05 9.54 17.79
CA ASP A 266 8.83 10.50 18.88
C ASP A 266 7.79 11.57 18.47
N PRO A 267 7.01 12.09 19.40
CA PRO A 267 6.14 13.24 19.15
C PRO A 267 6.97 14.46 18.72
N ILE A 268 6.50 15.14 17.69
CA ILE A 268 7.08 16.41 17.22
C ILE A 268 5.98 17.47 17.12
N GLU A 269 6.35 18.73 17.27
CA GLU A 269 5.43 19.86 17.13
C GLU A 269 5.02 20.05 15.66
N ALA A 270 3.73 20.24 15.44
CA ALA A 270 3.20 20.52 14.10
C ALA A 270 3.70 21.89 13.61
N CYS A 271 4.01 21.94 12.33
CA CYS A 271 4.53 23.16 11.70
C CYS A 271 3.97 23.36 10.29
N VAL A 272 4.10 24.58 9.80
CA VAL A 272 3.87 24.94 8.40
C VAL A 272 5.21 25.16 7.74
N ARG A 273 5.49 24.43 6.66
CA ARG A 273 6.68 24.58 5.84
C ARG A 273 6.29 24.99 4.42
N GLN A 274 6.90 26.03 3.91
CA GLN A 274 6.71 26.50 2.54
C GLN A 274 8.05 26.40 1.83
N ILE A 275 8.06 25.81 0.64
CA ILE A 275 9.23 25.62 -0.20
C ILE A 275 8.91 26.19 -1.57
N HIS A 276 9.75 27.09 -2.05
CA HIS A 276 9.61 27.59 -3.42
C HIS A 276 10.11 26.52 -4.41
N LYS A 277 9.21 26.09 -5.29
CA LYS A 277 9.48 25.22 -6.43
C LYS A 277 9.00 25.95 -7.68
N ASP A 278 9.76 25.94 -8.74
CA ASP A 278 9.36 26.58 -10.01
C ASP A 278 8.25 25.76 -10.70
N THR A 279 7.04 25.84 -10.17
CA THR A 279 5.88 25.09 -10.62
C THR A 279 4.74 25.99 -11.07
N HIS A 280 3.94 25.55 -12.04
CA HIS A 280 2.74 26.28 -12.48
C HIS A 280 1.60 26.26 -11.47
N GLN A 281 1.58 25.31 -10.56
CA GLN A 281 0.56 25.14 -9.52
C GLN A 281 1.19 25.18 -8.14
N ALA A 282 0.47 25.70 -7.18
CA ALA A 282 0.78 25.47 -5.79
C ALA A 282 0.28 24.06 -5.39
N HIS A 283 1.16 23.26 -4.79
CA HIS A 283 0.82 21.97 -4.21
C HIS A 283 0.77 22.10 -2.69
N VAL A 284 -0.28 21.60 -2.10
CA VAL A 284 -0.50 21.70 -0.64
C VAL A 284 -0.82 20.34 -0.08
N LEU A 285 -0.10 19.97 0.98
CA LEU A 285 -0.36 18.77 1.75
C LEU A 285 -0.57 19.14 3.22
N ILE A 286 -1.75 18.81 3.77
CA ILE A 286 -2.16 19.09 5.15
C ILE A 286 -2.46 17.75 5.80
N GLY A 287 -1.85 17.46 6.97
CA GLY A 287 -2.11 16.21 7.64
C GLY A 287 -1.35 16.08 8.94
N GLY A 288 -1.33 14.87 9.48
CA GLY A 288 -0.66 14.60 10.74
C GLY A 288 -0.59 13.12 11.03
N ARG A 289 -0.09 12.78 12.21
CA ARG A 289 -0.01 11.40 12.66
C ARG A 289 -1.41 10.80 12.86
N ALA A 290 -1.53 9.54 12.49
CA ALA A 290 -2.74 8.76 12.60
C ALA A 290 -2.48 7.43 13.34
N PHE A 291 -3.40 6.49 13.23
CA PHE A 291 -3.38 5.24 13.96
C PHE A 291 -2.53 4.17 13.28
N SER A 292 -1.85 3.36 14.09
CA SER A 292 -1.13 2.19 13.61
C SER A 292 -2.09 1.14 13.02
N MET A 293 -1.55 0.21 12.25
CA MET A 293 -2.32 -0.90 11.68
C MET A 293 -2.95 -1.82 12.76
N HIS A 294 -2.44 -1.81 13.97
CA HIS A 294 -2.97 -2.59 15.09
C HIS A 294 -4.01 -1.85 15.92
N ASP A 295 -4.18 -0.53 15.72
CA ASP A 295 -5.17 0.25 16.46
C ASP A 295 -6.58 0.02 15.90
N LYS A 296 -7.54 -0.19 16.80
CA LYS A 296 -8.96 -0.36 16.42
C LYS A 296 -9.59 0.90 15.84
N LYS A 297 -9.03 2.08 16.15
CA LYS A 297 -9.51 3.37 15.63
C LYS A 297 -9.21 3.57 14.15
N ARG A 298 -8.32 2.75 13.55
CA ARG A 298 -8.06 2.81 12.10
C ARG A 298 -9.31 2.56 11.25
N ILE A 299 -10.24 1.70 11.70
CA ILE A 299 -11.47 1.39 10.94
C ILE A 299 -12.44 2.58 10.90
N PRO A 300 -12.82 3.23 12.05
CA PRO A 300 -13.55 4.50 11.97
C PRO A 300 -12.80 5.59 11.22
N LEU A 301 -11.46 5.68 11.32
CA LEU A 301 -10.69 6.65 10.54
C LEU A 301 -10.80 6.41 9.04
N PHE A 302 -10.77 5.17 8.60
CA PHE A 302 -11.00 4.82 7.20
C PHE A 302 -12.36 5.31 6.68
N LEU A 303 -13.43 5.07 7.43
CA LEU A 303 -14.75 5.58 7.06
C LEU A 303 -14.79 7.12 7.06
N LEU A 304 -14.12 7.76 8.02
CA LEU A 304 -13.99 9.21 8.07
C LEU A 304 -13.25 9.76 6.85
N ASN A 305 -12.13 9.13 6.48
CA ASN A 305 -11.32 9.50 5.31
C ASN A 305 -12.14 9.40 4.01
N ASN A 306 -12.90 8.32 3.86
CA ASN A 306 -13.77 8.14 2.70
C ASN A 306 -14.84 9.25 2.58
N ILE A 307 -15.41 9.67 3.70
CA ILE A 307 -16.37 10.81 3.76
C ILE A 307 -15.67 12.11 3.40
N LEU A 308 -14.44 12.31 3.85
CA LEU A 308 -13.68 13.56 3.69
C LEU A 308 -13.20 13.76 2.26
N GLY A 309 -12.41 12.83 1.74
CA GLY A 309 -11.74 12.96 0.44
C GLY A 309 -11.44 11.61 -0.23
N GLY A 310 -12.27 10.57 0.03
CA GLY A 310 -12.16 9.27 -0.63
C GLY A 310 -12.50 9.30 -2.13
N PRO A 311 -12.48 8.17 -2.83
CA PRO A 311 -12.53 8.10 -4.29
C PRO A 311 -13.87 8.55 -4.90
N GLY A 312 -14.93 8.70 -4.10
CA GLY A 312 -16.24 9.15 -4.60
C GLY A 312 -16.28 10.65 -4.89
N MET A 313 -16.79 11.07 -6.03
CA MET A 313 -16.95 12.50 -6.40
C MET A 313 -17.84 13.28 -5.43
N ASN A 314 -18.65 12.61 -4.63
CA ASN A 314 -19.53 13.19 -3.61
C ASN A 314 -18.85 13.39 -2.25
N ASN A 315 -17.55 13.12 -2.11
CA ASN A 315 -16.80 13.38 -0.90
C ASN A 315 -16.79 14.89 -0.56
N ARG A 316 -16.61 15.22 0.72
CA ARG A 316 -16.76 16.62 1.20
C ARG A 316 -15.77 17.59 0.57
N LEU A 317 -14.52 17.17 0.40
CA LEU A 317 -13.48 18.04 -0.18
C LEU A 317 -13.75 18.29 -1.66
N ASN A 318 -14.05 17.25 -2.45
CA ASN A 318 -14.37 17.42 -3.86
C ASN A 318 -15.58 18.36 -4.05
N VAL A 319 -16.66 18.11 -3.30
CA VAL A 319 -17.85 18.97 -3.36
C VAL A 319 -17.53 20.41 -2.93
N SER A 320 -16.71 20.59 -1.89
CA SER A 320 -16.39 21.93 -1.38
C SER A 320 -15.42 22.70 -2.28
N LEU A 321 -14.31 22.08 -2.68
CA LEU A 321 -13.22 22.78 -3.38
C LEU A 321 -13.43 22.79 -4.90
N ARG A 322 -13.86 21.66 -5.48
CA ARG A 322 -14.01 21.51 -6.92
C ARG A 322 -15.40 21.93 -7.40
N GLU A 323 -16.45 21.21 -6.96
CA GLU A 323 -17.79 21.39 -7.53
C GLU A 323 -18.39 22.77 -7.23
N LYS A 324 -18.25 23.26 -6.00
CA LYS A 324 -18.84 24.55 -5.58
C LYS A 324 -17.98 25.76 -5.90
N HIS A 325 -16.66 25.61 -5.93
CA HIS A 325 -15.77 26.76 -6.02
C HIS A 325 -14.78 26.70 -7.19
N GLY A 326 -14.60 25.55 -7.86
CA GLY A 326 -13.71 25.42 -9.01
C GLY A 326 -12.25 25.79 -8.71
N LEU A 327 -11.76 25.48 -7.50
CA LEU A 327 -10.43 25.89 -7.05
C LEU A 327 -9.36 24.87 -7.37
N VAL A 328 -9.73 23.58 -7.48
CA VAL A 328 -8.82 22.45 -7.65
C VAL A 328 -9.32 21.55 -8.77
N TYR A 329 -8.41 20.88 -9.47
CA TYR A 329 -8.75 19.81 -10.39
C TYR A 329 -8.92 18.50 -9.65
N ASN A 330 -7.97 18.19 -8.77
CA ASN A 330 -7.98 17.02 -7.89
C ASN A 330 -7.80 17.42 -6.44
N VAL A 331 -8.48 16.72 -5.54
CA VAL A 331 -8.28 16.78 -4.10
C VAL A 331 -8.55 15.40 -3.52
N GLU A 332 -7.61 14.92 -2.71
CA GLU A 332 -7.68 13.59 -2.13
C GLU A 332 -7.33 13.62 -0.65
N SER A 333 -7.80 12.63 0.08
CA SER A 333 -7.43 12.39 1.47
C SER A 333 -6.99 10.94 1.61
N ASN A 334 -5.77 10.74 2.11
CA ASN A 334 -5.11 9.46 2.20
C ASN A 334 -4.80 9.10 3.65
N ILE A 335 -4.73 7.80 3.92
CA ILE A 335 -4.30 7.26 5.21
C ILE A 335 -3.28 6.16 4.94
N THR A 336 -2.15 6.23 5.61
CA THR A 336 -1.16 5.16 5.66
C THR A 336 -1.02 4.67 7.10
N SER A 337 -1.12 3.36 7.31
CA SER A 337 -0.94 2.74 8.62
C SER A 337 0.33 1.91 8.64
N TYR A 338 1.26 2.28 9.51
CA TYR A 338 2.47 1.54 9.82
C TYR A 338 2.26 0.63 11.04
N THR A 339 3.23 -0.22 11.34
CA THR A 339 3.13 -1.20 12.44
C THR A 339 2.88 -0.55 13.81
N ASP A 340 3.40 0.65 14.07
CA ASP A 340 3.35 1.35 15.37
C ASP A 340 2.84 2.79 15.29
N THR A 341 2.60 3.33 14.10
CA THR A 341 2.10 4.68 13.87
C THR A 341 1.24 4.72 12.60
N GLY A 342 0.84 5.90 12.17
CA GLY A 342 0.16 6.14 10.90
C GLY A 342 0.20 7.59 10.49
N LEU A 343 -0.27 7.85 9.29
CA LEU A 343 -0.35 9.15 8.64
C LEU A 343 -1.76 9.34 8.07
N ALA A 344 -2.33 10.52 8.23
CA ALA A 344 -3.50 10.98 7.49
C ALA A 344 -3.14 12.30 6.80
N SER A 345 -3.39 12.38 5.50
CA SER A 345 -3.03 13.55 4.70
C SER A 345 -4.15 13.95 3.74
N ILE A 346 -4.17 15.23 3.39
CA ILE A 346 -5.04 15.83 2.40
C ILE A 346 -4.15 16.56 1.42
N TYR A 347 -4.19 16.15 0.17
CA TYR A 347 -3.45 16.78 -0.92
C TYR A 347 -4.39 17.49 -1.88
N PHE A 348 -3.95 18.63 -2.40
CA PHE A 348 -4.55 19.29 -3.56
C PHE A 348 -3.56 20.17 -4.32
N GLY A 349 -3.71 20.23 -5.65
CA GLY A 349 -3.05 21.18 -6.53
C GLY A 349 -4.01 22.30 -6.89
N THR A 350 -3.53 23.55 -6.90
CA THR A 350 -4.36 24.73 -7.20
C THR A 350 -3.54 25.85 -7.83
N ASP A 351 -4.20 26.81 -8.49
CA ASP A 351 -3.57 28.07 -8.89
C ASP A 351 -3.06 28.81 -7.64
N PRO A 352 -1.81 29.33 -7.62
CA PRO A 352 -1.24 30.03 -6.46
C PRO A 352 -2.14 31.09 -5.85
N LYS A 353 -2.88 31.86 -6.66
CA LYS A 353 -3.85 32.89 -6.20
C LYS A 353 -5.03 32.30 -5.42
N ASN A 354 -5.34 31.02 -5.60
CA ASN A 354 -6.47 30.33 -4.97
C ASN A 354 -6.06 29.57 -3.71
N ARG A 355 -4.77 29.36 -3.46
CA ARG A 355 -4.20 28.54 -2.38
C ARG A 355 -4.83 28.83 -1.02
N GLU A 356 -4.79 30.09 -0.58
CA GLU A 356 -5.31 30.49 0.72
C GLU A 356 -6.83 30.24 0.87
N LYS A 357 -7.57 30.40 -0.22
CA LYS A 357 -9.01 30.11 -0.21
C LYS A 357 -9.28 28.61 -0.11
N ALA A 358 -8.52 27.78 -0.85
CA ALA A 358 -8.64 26.34 -0.80
C ALA A 358 -8.27 25.79 0.59
N MET A 359 -7.16 26.23 1.17
CA MET A 359 -6.75 25.88 2.54
C MET A 359 -7.83 26.19 3.57
N ARG A 360 -8.41 27.41 3.53
CA ARG A 360 -9.51 27.76 4.44
C ARG A 360 -10.73 26.86 4.30
N LEU A 361 -11.05 26.39 3.09
CA LEU A 361 -12.16 25.46 2.87
C LEU A 361 -11.83 24.06 3.41
N VAL A 362 -10.60 23.57 3.24
CA VAL A 362 -10.15 22.31 3.87
C VAL A 362 -10.32 22.39 5.38
N HIS A 363 -9.75 23.42 6.03
CA HIS A 363 -9.88 23.60 7.47
C HIS A 363 -11.34 23.72 7.93
N LYS A 364 -12.20 24.34 7.13
CA LYS A 364 -13.64 24.43 7.41
C LYS A 364 -14.31 23.05 7.39
N GLU A 365 -14.00 22.19 6.43
CA GLU A 365 -14.56 20.84 6.40
C GLU A 365 -14.00 19.96 7.54
N LEU A 366 -12.71 20.09 7.89
CA LEU A 366 -12.14 19.44 9.07
C LEU A 366 -12.82 19.87 10.36
N ALA A 367 -13.02 21.18 10.56
CA ALA A 367 -13.76 21.71 11.72
C ALA A 367 -15.20 21.14 11.80
N ARG A 368 -15.90 21.07 10.67
CA ARG A 368 -17.26 20.48 10.65
C ARG A 368 -17.28 19.01 11.04
N LEU A 369 -16.23 18.24 10.70
CA LEU A 369 -16.13 16.83 11.08
C LEU A 369 -15.82 16.64 12.59
N ARG A 370 -15.09 17.60 13.17
CA ARG A 370 -14.75 17.60 14.60
C ARG A 370 -15.89 18.13 15.47
N ASP A 371 -16.65 19.11 14.99
CA ASP A 371 -17.64 19.83 15.79
C ASP A 371 -19.04 19.22 15.69
N VAL A 372 -19.35 18.59 14.54
CA VAL A 372 -20.71 18.15 14.23
C VAL A 372 -20.77 16.65 13.99
N LYS A 373 -21.42 15.96 14.93
CA LYS A 373 -21.68 14.52 14.83
C LYS A 373 -22.53 14.20 13.58
N LEU A 374 -22.18 13.14 12.85
CA LEU A 374 -22.97 12.68 11.73
C LEU A 374 -24.39 12.27 12.18
N SER A 375 -25.39 12.63 11.40
CA SER A 375 -26.74 12.11 11.60
C SER A 375 -26.79 10.61 11.28
N ALA A 376 -27.82 9.90 11.76
CA ALA A 376 -28.02 8.48 11.45
C ALA A 376 -28.09 8.22 9.94
N THR A 377 -28.76 9.09 9.20
CA THR A 377 -28.87 8.99 7.73
C THR A 377 -27.52 9.18 7.04
N GLN A 378 -26.72 10.17 7.45
CA GLN A 378 -25.38 10.41 6.90
C GLN A 378 -24.44 9.24 7.17
N LEU A 379 -24.44 8.71 8.38
CA LEU A 379 -23.62 7.56 8.75
C LEU A 379 -24.03 6.30 7.95
N ALA A 380 -25.33 6.03 7.82
CA ALA A 380 -25.83 4.89 7.06
C ALA A 380 -25.45 5.00 5.57
N ALA A 381 -25.57 6.19 4.99
CA ALA A 381 -25.17 6.45 3.59
C ALA A 381 -23.65 6.23 3.40
N ALA A 382 -22.81 6.75 4.30
CA ALA A 382 -21.36 6.57 4.24
C ALA A 382 -20.93 5.11 4.34
N LYS A 383 -21.52 4.35 5.27
CA LYS A 383 -21.26 2.90 5.39
C LYS A 383 -21.65 2.15 4.13
N LYS A 384 -22.85 2.42 3.60
CA LYS A 384 -23.33 1.79 2.36
C LYS A 384 -22.41 2.07 1.18
N GLN A 385 -21.93 3.32 1.07
CA GLN A 385 -20.99 3.71 0.02
C GLN A 385 -19.67 2.94 0.12
N VAL A 386 -19.04 2.92 1.29
CA VAL A 386 -17.77 2.21 1.52
C VAL A 386 -17.92 0.70 1.29
N ILE A 387 -18.98 0.08 1.80
CA ILE A 387 -19.24 -1.35 1.59
C ILE A 387 -19.43 -1.63 0.09
N GLY A 388 -20.13 -0.77 -0.65
CA GLY A 388 -20.27 -0.88 -2.10
C GLY A 388 -18.93 -0.76 -2.84
N GLN A 389 -18.11 0.22 -2.49
CA GLN A 389 -16.76 0.42 -3.07
C GLN A 389 -15.85 -0.78 -2.80
N LEU A 390 -15.81 -1.28 -1.56
CA LEU A 390 -15.06 -2.49 -1.21
C LEU A 390 -15.58 -3.73 -1.95
N GLY A 391 -16.90 -3.85 -2.13
CA GLY A 391 -17.48 -4.93 -2.92
C GLY A 391 -17.05 -4.89 -4.38
N VAL A 392 -17.05 -3.72 -5.00
CA VAL A 392 -16.59 -3.52 -6.39
C VAL A 392 -15.09 -3.78 -6.51
N SER A 393 -14.27 -3.25 -5.58
CA SER A 393 -12.83 -3.48 -5.59
C SER A 393 -12.46 -4.96 -5.34
N GLY A 394 -13.33 -5.74 -4.70
CA GLY A 394 -13.15 -7.18 -4.52
C GLY A 394 -13.12 -8.00 -5.82
N ASP A 395 -13.48 -7.41 -6.96
CA ASP A 395 -13.30 -8.02 -8.29
C ASP A 395 -11.88 -7.78 -8.86
N ASN A 396 -11.10 -6.86 -8.29
CA ASN A 396 -9.67 -6.72 -8.60
C ASN A 396 -8.89 -7.85 -7.92
N ARG A 397 -8.53 -8.85 -8.71
CA ARG A 397 -7.88 -10.07 -8.21
C ARG A 397 -6.45 -9.85 -7.75
N GLU A 398 -5.70 -8.99 -8.43
CA GLU A 398 -4.33 -8.66 -8.02
C GLU A 398 -4.33 -7.95 -6.67
N GLY A 399 -5.18 -6.93 -6.49
CA GLY A 399 -5.35 -6.26 -5.21
C GLY A 399 -5.81 -7.20 -4.09
N LEU A 400 -6.72 -8.14 -4.38
CA LEU A 400 -7.15 -9.17 -3.43
C LEU A 400 -5.98 -10.09 -3.02
N PHE A 401 -5.16 -10.50 -3.99
CA PHE A 401 -3.98 -11.34 -3.79
C PHE A 401 -2.92 -10.62 -2.94
N LEU A 402 -2.58 -9.37 -3.29
CA LEU A 402 -1.60 -8.58 -2.53
C LEU A 402 -2.11 -8.28 -1.10
N GLY A 403 -3.40 -7.95 -0.96
CA GLY A 403 -4.04 -7.78 0.34
C GLY A 403 -4.01 -9.05 1.21
N LEU A 404 -4.13 -10.25 0.61
CA LEU A 404 -3.94 -11.52 1.33
C LEU A 404 -2.53 -11.63 1.90
N GLY A 405 -1.48 -11.38 1.07
CA GLY A 405 -0.08 -11.43 1.48
C GLY A 405 0.21 -10.44 2.60
N LYS A 406 -0.17 -9.18 2.44
CA LYS A 406 0.02 -8.12 3.43
C LYS A 406 -0.70 -8.41 4.75
N SER A 407 -1.97 -8.78 4.68
CA SER A 407 -2.76 -9.10 5.87
C SER A 407 -2.15 -10.28 6.64
N TYR A 408 -1.72 -11.32 5.92
CA TYR A 408 -1.13 -12.48 6.57
C TYR A 408 0.28 -12.19 7.12
N LEU A 409 1.06 -11.33 6.45
CA LEU A 409 2.37 -10.89 6.92
C LEU A 409 2.28 -10.19 8.29
N HIS A 410 1.37 -9.23 8.43
CA HIS A 410 1.29 -8.38 9.62
C HIS A 410 0.35 -8.89 10.70
N TYR A 411 -0.75 -9.58 10.34
CA TYR A 411 -1.78 -10.01 11.30
C TYR A 411 -1.83 -11.52 11.52
N ASN A 412 -1.08 -12.30 10.72
CA ASN A 412 -1.16 -13.77 10.68
C ASN A 412 -2.60 -14.29 10.46
N ARG A 413 -3.42 -13.49 9.81
CA ARG A 413 -4.81 -13.77 9.44
C ARG A 413 -5.22 -12.93 8.23
N TYR A 414 -6.29 -13.36 7.57
CA TYR A 414 -6.93 -12.60 6.52
C TYR A 414 -8.41 -12.41 6.84
N ASP A 415 -8.87 -11.17 6.94
CA ASP A 415 -10.28 -10.85 7.13
C ASP A 415 -10.97 -10.85 5.75
N THR A 416 -12.00 -11.67 5.60
CA THR A 416 -12.81 -11.73 4.38
C THR A 416 -13.66 -10.47 4.21
N LEU A 417 -14.07 -10.14 2.98
CA LEU A 417 -14.95 -8.97 2.74
C LEU A 417 -16.20 -8.95 3.64
N PRO A 418 -16.93 -10.06 3.87
CA PRO A 418 -18.05 -10.07 4.83
C PRO A 418 -17.63 -9.71 6.27
N GLU A 419 -16.46 -10.12 6.70
CA GLU A 419 -15.93 -9.77 8.05
C GLU A 419 -15.59 -8.28 8.14
N VAL A 420 -14.96 -7.72 7.09
CA VAL A 420 -14.70 -6.29 6.97
C VAL A 420 -16.00 -5.48 6.94
N PHE A 421 -17.01 -5.92 6.17
CA PHE A 421 -18.32 -5.27 6.14
C PHE A 421 -18.97 -5.26 7.53
N ALA A 422 -18.90 -6.38 8.25
CA ALA A 422 -19.42 -6.46 9.61
C ALA A 422 -18.70 -5.54 10.60
N GLN A 423 -17.41 -5.26 10.39
CA GLN A 423 -16.67 -4.26 11.17
C GLN A 423 -17.15 -2.84 10.86
N ILE A 424 -17.33 -2.50 9.57
CA ILE A 424 -17.82 -1.19 9.12
C ILE A 424 -19.24 -0.93 9.66
N GLU A 425 -20.11 -1.93 9.63
CA GLU A 425 -21.48 -1.80 10.14
C GLU A 425 -21.56 -1.49 11.65
N LYS A 426 -20.56 -1.86 12.43
CA LYS A 426 -20.49 -1.58 13.87
C LYS A 426 -20.03 -0.16 14.21
N ILE A 427 -19.48 0.59 13.24
CA ILE A 427 -18.98 1.95 13.49
C ILE A 427 -20.14 2.85 13.91
N THR A 428 -19.90 3.68 14.92
CA THR A 428 -20.86 4.67 15.43
C THR A 428 -20.46 6.09 15.01
N ALA A 429 -21.43 7.01 14.97
CA ALA A 429 -21.15 8.41 14.72
C ALA A 429 -20.31 9.07 15.84
N GLY A 430 -20.32 8.48 17.06
CA GLY A 430 -19.46 8.89 18.16
C GLY A 430 -18.00 8.57 17.89
N GLN A 431 -17.69 7.37 17.39
CA GLN A 431 -16.33 6.98 17.01
C GLN A 431 -15.79 7.83 15.86
N ILE A 432 -16.62 8.17 14.87
CA ILE A 432 -16.21 9.09 13.78
C ILE A 432 -15.84 10.46 14.35
N LEU A 433 -16.65 11.01 15.26
CA LEU A 433 -16.37 12.29 15.90
C LEU A 433 -15.10 12.23 16.75
N GLU A 434 -14.90 11.15 17.50
CA GLU A 434 -13.70 10.91 18.33
C GLU A 434 -12.43 10.92 17.47
N VAL A 435 -12.38 10.10 16.42
CA VAL A 435 -11.20 10.00 15.56
C VAL A 435 -10.95 11.31 14.77
N ALA A 436 -12.01 12.04 14.38
CA ALA A 436 -11.87 13.34 13.75
C ALA A 436 -11.20 14.36 14.68
N ASN A 437 -11.58 14.37 15.97
CA ASN A 437 -10.98 15.25 16.96
C ASN A 437 -9.54 14.87 17.31
N GLU A 438 -9.21 13.59 17.26
CA GLU A 438 -7.87 13.11 17.57
C GLU A 438 -6.88 13.33 16.42
N VAL A 439 -7.30 13.04 15.18
CA VAL A 439 -6.40 13.09 14.00
C VAL A 439 -6.35 14.49 13.39
N PHE A 440 -7.47 15.22 13.35
CA PHE A 440 -7.55 16.51 12.68
C PHE A 440 -7.60 17.70 13.68
N ALA A 441 -7.09 17.52 14.90
CA ALA A 441 -6.90 18.63 15.83
C ALA A 441 -5.93 19.68 15.24
N PRO A 442 -6.25 20.98 15.27
CA PRO A 442 -5.44 22.01 14.60
C PRO A 442 -3.97 22.01 15.03
N GLU A 443 -3.72 21.74 16.30
CA GLU A 443 -2.38 21.68 16.89
C GLU A 443 -1.56 20.45 16.48
N ARG A 444 -2.17 19.50 15.78
CA ARG A 444 -1.53 18.27 15.27
C ARG A 444 -1.32 18.29 13.76
N LEU A 445 -1.83 19.32 13.07
CA LEU A 445 -1.78 19.39 11.63
C LEU A 445 -0.49 20.08 11.15
N PHE A 446 0.30 19.31 10.45
CA PHE A 446 1.40 19.81 9.63
C PHE A 446 0.86 20.32 8.29
N CYS A 447 1.56 21.28 7.70
CA CYS A 447 1.25 21.76 6.37
C CYS A 447 2.55 21.92 5.58
N LEU A 448 2.64 21.28 4.41
CA LEU A 448 3.71 21.47 3.45
C LEU A 448 3.13 22.13 2.20
N ILE A 449 3.81 23.17 1.72
CA ILE A 449 3.38 23.97 0.58
C ILE A 449 4.54 24.06 -0.39
N TYR A 450 4.30 23.74 -1.65
CA TYR A 450 5.13 24.11 -2.80
C TYR A 450 4.45 25.23 -3.56
N ASP A 451 5.22 26.30 -3.89
CA ASP A 451 4.72 27.46 -4.66
C ASP A 451 5.83 28.10 -5.52
#